data_86128e2f9548ea14477c6ae3dc6c16f7
#
_entry.id   86128e2f9548ea14477c6ae3dc6c16f7
#
_cell.length_a   1.000
_cell.length_b   1.000
_cell.length_c   1.000
_cell.angle_alpha   90.00
_cell.angle_beta   90.00
_cell.angle_gamma   90.00
#
_symmetry.space_group_name_H-M   'P 1'
#
loop_
_entity.id
_entity.type
_entity.pdbx_description
1 polymer ?
#
loop_
_entity_poly.entity_id
_entity_poly.type
_entity_poly.pdbx_seq_one_letter_code
_entity_poly.pdbx_strand_id
1 'polypeptide(L)'
;MLTYQSAIRNPRSARRDMEDLFQALPKLLRAAGESEEVLEAASFAAWRRVAGEALRGCAVPFRLFNKRLIVSVPDTIWRKQLEQVSPQLVFRLNSLLGQALITYVEFRVDPQTVREERARLGRRSHYERLAQEDDALRRAEELDDAASAIHDETLRHRFLLAAGSCMNRTKQ
;
A
#
# COMPACT_ATOMS: atom_id res chain seq x y z
N MET A 1 1.53 28.22 17.62
CA MET A 1 0.48 27.18 17.53
C MET A 1 0.35 26.80 16.05
N LEU A 2 1.04 25.75 15.63
CA LEU A 2 0.97 25.23 14.26
C LEU A 2 -0.17 24.22 14.21
N THR A 3 -1.25 24.57 13.56
CA THR A 3 -2.40 23.71 13.28
C THR A 3 -1.96 22.59 12.32
N TYR A 4 -1.87 21.39 12.82
CA TYR A 4 -1.65 20.17 12.05
C TYR A 4 -2.98 19.81 11.33
N GLN A 5 -3.24 20.49 10.22
CA GLN A 5 -4.28 20.05 9.29
C GLN A 5 -3.74 18.84 8.53
N SER A 6 -4.06 17.64 9.02
CA SER A 6 -3.85 16.40 8.30
C SER A 6 -4.72 16.41 7.04
N ALA A 7 -4.11 16.71 5.90
CA ALA A 7 -4.75 16.55 4.59
C ALA A 7 -5.07 15.05 4.41
N ILE A 8 -6.33 14.68 4.63
CA ILE A 8 -6.87 13.36 4.26
C ILE A 8 -6.83 13.31 2.73
N ARG A 9 -5.78 12.72 2.17
CA ARG A 9 -5.60 12.55 0.73
C ARG A 9 -6.71 11.63 0.20
N ASN A 10 -7.50 12.13 -0.72
CA ASN A 10 -8.47 11.37 -1.49
C ASN A 10 -7.76 10.14 -2.11
N PRO A 11 -8.28 8.90 -1.97
CA PRO A 11 -7.65 7.69 -2.50
C PRO A 11 -7.42 7.73 -4.02
N ARG A 12 -8.18 8.53 -4.76
CA ARG A 12 -7.94 8.76 -6.21
C ARG A 12 -6.74 9.67 -6.48
N SER A 13 -6.51 10.69 -5.66
CA SER A 13 -5.31 11.53 -5.77
C SER A 13 -4.07 10.74 -5.38
N ALA A 14 -4.13 9.93 -4.31
CA ALA A 14 -3.02 9.08 -3.90
C ALA A 14 -2.63 8.04 -4.97
N ARG A 15 -3.61 7.52 -5.74
CA ARG A 15 -3.33 6.62 -6.86
C ARG A 15 -2.66 7.34 -8.02
N ARG A 16 -3.11 8.55 -8.36
CA ARG A 16 -2.52 9.39 -9.41
C ARG A 16 -1.11 9.84 -9.02
N ASP A 17 -0.93 10.34 -7.80
CA ASP A 17 0.38 10.73 -7.26
C ASP A 17 1.38 9.58 -7.28
N MET A 18 0.91 8.33 -7.08
CA MET A 18 1.73 7.13 -7.14
C MET A 18 2.09 6.76 -8.58
N GLU A 19 1.20 6.94 -9.55
CA GLU A 19 1.50 6.75 -10.97
C GLU A 19 2.52 7.77 -11.48
N ASP A 20 2.37 9.04 -11.10
CA ASP A 20 3.30 10.11 -11.42
C ASP A 20 4.69 9.85 -10.81
N LEU A 21 4.74 9.33 -9.57
CA LEU A 21 6.00 8.92 -8.94
C LEU A 21 6.70 7.80 -9.73
N PHE A 22 5.96 6.78 -10.19
CA PHE A 22 6.57 5.69 -10.97
C PHE A 22 7.02 6.14 -12.35
N GLN A 23 6.37 7.14 -12.97
CA GLN A 23 6.85 7.76 -14.21
C GLN A 23 8.13 8.59 -13.99
N ALA A 24 8.25 9.22 -12.82
CA ALA A 24 9.44 10.00 -12.45
C ALA A 24 10.61 9.13 -11.94
N LEU A 25 10.33 7.91 -11.48
CA LEU A 25 11.29 7.02 -10.82
C LEU A 25 12.57 6.78 -11.64
N PRO A 26 12.52 6.50 -12.96
CA PRO A 26 13.74 6.32 -13.78
C PRO A 26 14.61 7.58 -13.85
N LYS A 27 14.00 8.76 -13.83
CA LYS A 27 14.72 10.04 -13.82
C LYS A 27 15.37 10.29 -12.46
N LEU A 28 14.65 10.02 -11.38
CA LEU A 28 15.14 10.15 -10.01
C LEU A 28 16.31 9.20 -9.75
N LEU A 29 16.23 7.96 -10.20
CA LEU A 29 17.32 6.99 -10.05
C LEU A 29 18.59 7.42 -10.79
N ARG A 30 18.44 7.99 -12.00
CA ARG A 30 19.60 8.54 -12.74
C ARG A 30 20.21 9.77 -12.05
N ALA A 31 19.39 10.60 -11.42
CA ALA A 31 19.85 11.80 -10.73
C ALA A 31 20.48 11.50 -9.35
N ALA A 32 19.99 10.46 -8.67
CA ALA A 32 20.49 10.04 -7.35
C ALA A 32 21.82 9.28 -7.41
N GLY A 33 22.29 8.94 -8.60
CA GLY A 33 23.51 8.15 -8.77
C GLY A 33 23.36 6.70 -8.29
N GLU A 34 24.48 6.05 -7.98
CA GLU A 34 24.52 4.64 -7.57
C GLU A 34 24.41 4.45 -6.03
N SER A 35 23.67 5.31 -5.33
CA SER A 35 23.42 5.10 -3.90
C SER A 35 22.67 3.79 -3.68
N GLU A 36 23.30 2.83 -3.00
CA GLU A 36 22.71 1.51 -2.71
C GLU A 36 21.36 1.64 -1.98
N GLU A 37 21.25 2.60 -1.06
CA GLU A 37 20.03 2.84 -0.29
C GLU A 37 18.87 3.31 -1.18
N VAL A 38 19.16 4.19 -2.13
CA VAL A 38 18.14 4.69 -3.08
C VAL A 38 17.72 3.58 -4.04
N LEU A 39 18.66 2.78 -4.53
CA LEU A 39 18.40 1.65 -5.41
C LEU A 39 17.57 0.57 -4.69
N GLU A 40 17.86 0.29 -3.43
CA GLU A 40 17.10 -0.64 -2.60
C GLU A 40 15.67 -0.15 -2.36
N ALA A 41 15.52 1.11 -1.93
CA ALA A 41 14.20 1.71 -1.69
C ALA A 41 13.33 1.72 -2.96
N ALA A 42 13.91 2.06 -4.11
CA ALA A 42 13.25 2.03 -5.41
C ALA A 42 12.83 0.61 -5.81
N SER A 43 13.71 -0.37 -5.59
CA SER A 43 13.43 -1.79 -5.84
C SER A 43 12.28 -2.31 -4.98
N PHE A 44 12.20 -1.90 -3.73
CA PHE A 44 11.10 -2.25 -2.82
C PHE A 44 9.77 -1.60 -3.24
N ALA A 45 9.81 -0.33 -3.69
CA ALA A 45 8.62 0.33 -4.23
C ALA A 45 8.12 -0.36 -5.52
N ALA A 46 9.05 -0.68 -6.44
CA ALA A 46 8.73 -1.42 -7.66
C ALA A 46 8.17 -2.82 -7.34
N TRP A 47 8.77 -3.54 -6.38
CA TRP A 47 8.25 -4.84 -5.92
C TRP A 47 6.80 -4.74 -5.46
N ARG A 48 6.48 -3.80 -4.58
CA ARG A 48 5.11 -3.61 -4.07
C ARG A 48 4.10 -3.37 -5.19
N ARG A 49 4.50 -2.67 -6.24
CA ARG A 49 3.66 -2.42 -7.41
C ARG A 49 3.46 -3.68 -8.26
N VAL A 50 4.54 -4.43 -8.53
CA VAL A 50 4.51 -5.66 -9.35
C VAL A 50 3.79 -6.79 -8.64
N ALA A 51 4.07 -6.99 -7.35
CA ALA A 51 3.47 -8.01 -6.51
C ALA A 51 1.96 -7.77 -6.28
N GLY A 52 1.53 -6.50 -6.24
CA GLY A 52 0.14 -6.13 -6.00
C GLY A 52 -0.34 -6.53 -4.60
N GLU A 53 -1.63 -6.39 -4.36
CA GLU A 53 -2.23 -6.69 -3.06
C GLU A 53 -2.20 -8.19 -2.73
N ALA A 54 -2.29 -9.07 -3.75
CA ALA A 54 -2.34 -10.52 -3.55
C ALA A 54 -1.06 -11.09 -2.91
N LEU A 55 0.11 -10.57 -3.28
CA LEU A 55 1.40 -11.04 -2.75
C LEU A 55 1.93 -10.18 -1.60
N ARG A 56 1.32 -9.05 -1.32
CA ARG A 56 1.80 -8.06 -0.35
C ARG A 56 2.06 -8.64 1.05
N GLY A 57 1.21 -9.57 1.49
CA GLY A 57 1.34 -10.23 2.78
C GLY A 57 2.06 -11.59 2.73
N CYS A 58 2.57 -12.03 1.57
CA CYS A 58 3.17 -13.34 1.39
C CYS A 58 4.59 -13.28 0.80
N ALA A 59 4.94 -12.17 0.14
CA ALA A 59 6.25 -12.00 -0.50
C ALA A 59 6.79 -10.60 -0.19
N VAL A 60 7.65 -10.52 0.82
CA VAL A 60 8.12 -9.27 1.42
C VAL A 60 9.56 -9.00 0.98
N PRO A 61 9.84 -7.88 0.31
CA PRO A 61 11.21 -7.54 -0.07
C PRO A 61 12.03 -7.29 1.18
N PHE A 62 13.20 -7.93 1.25
CA PHE A 62 14.07 -7.90 2.42
C PHE A 62 15.33 -7.07 2.18
N ARG A 63 15.99 -7.26 1.04
CA ARG A 63 17.24 -6.57 0.71
C ARG A 63 17.52 -6.60 -0.79
N LEU A 64 18.18 -5.53 -1.29
CA LEU A 64 18.83 -5.53 -2.58
C LEU A 64 20.35 -5.67 -2.37
N PHE A 65 20.97 -6.70 -2.95
CA PHE A 65 22.41 -6.92 -2.83
C PHE A 65 22.97 -7.43 -4.16
N ASN A 66 23.97 -6.76 -4.71
CA ASN A 66 24.61 -7.11 -5.98
C ASN A 66 23.60 -7.39 -7.10
N LYS A 67 22.64 -6.48 -7.32
CA LYS A 67 21.55 -6.61 -8.32
C LYS A 67 20.62 -7.82 -8.09
N ARG A 68 20.68 -8.45 -6.92
CA ARG A 68 19.81 -9.52 -6.48
C ARG A 68 18.80 -8.99 -5.49
N LEU A 69 17.52 -9.08 -5.80
CA LEU A 69 16.45 -8.73 -4.87
C LEU A 69 16.11 -9.96 -4.03
N ILE A 70 16.34 -9.89 -2.73
CA ILE A 70 15.99 -10.94 -1.77
C ILE A 70 14.58 -10.68 -1.26
N VAL A 71 13.69 -11.68 -1.38
CA VAL A 71 12.28 -11.61 -0.98
C VAL A 71 11.99 -12.72 0.02
N SER A 72 11.48 -12.34 1.19
CA SER A 72 11.06 -13.28 2.23
C SER A 72 9.67 -13.85 1.92
N VAL A 73 9.53 -15.17 2.03
CA VAL A 73 8.27 -15.91 1.82
C VAL A 73 7.97 -16.80 3.02
N PRO A 74 6.68 -17.18 3.27
CA PRO A 74 6.31 -17.91 4.48
C PRO A 74 6.79 -19.36 4.51
N ASP A 75 6.88 -20.02 3.35
CA ASP A 75 7.21 -21.43 3.24
C ASP A 75 7.81 -21.83 1.90
N THR A 76 8.16 -23.10 1.77
CA THR A 76 8.77 -23.68 0.57
C THR A 76 7.80 -23.80 -0.60
N ILE A 77 6.50 -23.86 -0.37
CA ILE A 77 5.48 -23.95 -1.41
C ILE A 77 5.43 -22.61 -2.14
N TRP A 78 5.32 -21.51 -1.39
CA TRP A 78 5.39 -20.16 -1.93
C TRP A 78 6.69 -19.90 -2.67
N ARG A 79 7.82 -20.35 -2.11
CA ARG A 79 9.12 -20.23 -2.78
C ARG A 79 9.09 -20.86 -4.16
N LYS A 80 8.71 -22.15 -4.26
CA LYS A 80 8.65 -22.87 -5.53
C LYS A 80 7.73 -22.23 -6.56
N GLN A 81 6.56 -21.75 -6.13
CA GLN A 81 5.60 -21.08 -7.03
C GLN A 81 6.16 -19.76 -7.59
N LEU A 82 6.79 -18.96 -6.74
CA LEU A 82 7.33 -17.65 -7.15
C LEU A 82 8.62 -17.81 -7.98
N GLU A 83 9.44 -18.85 -7.73
CA GLU A 83 10.61 -19.18 -8.55
C GLU A 83 10.21 -19.43 -10.02
N GLN A 84 9.07 -20.06 -10.28
CA GLN A 84 8.59 -20.33 -11.65
C GLN A 84 8.26 -19.05 -12.43
N VAL A 85 7.80 -18.01 -11.75
CA VAL A 85 7.44 -16.73 -12.36
C VAL A 85 8.54 -15.66 -12.21
N SER A 86 9.66 -16.03 -11.59
CA SER A 86 10.78 -15.11 -11.32
C SER A 86 11.28 -14.34 -12.55
N PRO A 87 11.45 -14.95 -13.75
CA PRO A 87 11.88 -14.20 -14.93
C PRO A 87 10.91 -13.09 -15.33
N GLN A 88 9.59 -13.36 -15.19
CA GLN A 88 8.55 -12.36 -15.48
C GLN A 88 8.56 -11.22 -14.45
N LEU A 89 8.81 -11.54 -13.17
CA LEU A 89 8.94 -10.55 -12.12
C LEU A 89 10.13 -9.64 -12.36
N VAL A 90 11.30 -10.20 -12.69
CA VAL A 90 12.51 -9.43 -13.04
C VAL A 90 12.24 -8.48 -14.20
N PHE A 91 11.61 -8.96 -15.27
CA PHE A 91 11.26 -8.13 -16.41
C PHE A 91 10.35 -6.96 -16.02
N ARG A 92 9.28 -7.22 -15.28
CA ARG A 92 8.34 -6.18 -14.83
C ARG A 92 8.98 -5.16 -13.89
N LEU A 93 9.84 -5.63 -12.98
CA LEU A 93 10.57 -4.76 -12.05
C LEU A 93 11.49 -3.80 -12.82
N ASN A 94 12.30 -4.32 -13.73
CA ASN A 94 13.22 -3.50 -14.53
C ASN A 94 12.48 -2.55 -15.47
N SER A 95 11.32 -2.95 -15.99
CA SER A 95 10.46 -2.07 -16.78
C SER A 95 9.97 -0.86 -15.98
N LEU A 96 9.57 -1.06 -14.71
CA LEU A 96 9.17 0.03 -13.82
C LEU A 96 10.34 0.91 -13.39
N LEU A 97 11.51 0.30 -13.16
CA LEU A 97 12.72 1.02 -12.77
C LEU A 97 13.37 1.78 -13.94
N GLY A 98 12.98 1.44 -15.18
CA GLY A 98 13.53 2.04 -16.40
C GLY A 98 15.00 1.70 -16.66
N GLN A 99 15.53 0.69 -15.96
CA GLN A 99 16.91 0.20 -16.10
C GLN A 99 17.03 -1.24 -15.61
N ALA A 100 18.05 -1.96 -16.08
CA ALA A 100 18.35 -3.34 -15.67
C ALA A 100 19.06 -3.39 -14.29
N LEU A 101 18.33 -2.97 -13.26
CA LEU A 101 18.84 -2.91 -11.89
C LEU A 101 18.82 -4.29 -11.22
N ILE A 102 17.79 -5.09 -11.49
CA ILE A 102 17.59 -6.40 -10.87
C ILE A 102 17.88 -7.48 -11.90
N THR A 103 18.86 -8.33 -11.62
CA THR A 103 19.20 -9.48 -12.50
C THR A 103 18.56 -10.78 -12.03
N TYR A 104 18.27 -10.86 -10.73
CA TYR A 104 17.72 -12.06 -10.12
C TYR A 104 16.86 -11.74 -8.90
N VAL A 105 15.77 -12.50 -8.71
CA VAL A 105 14.97 -12.47 -7.47
C VAL A 105 15.19 -13.76 -6.72
N GLU A 106 15.73 -13.66 -5.51
CA GLU A 106 15.95 -14.79 -4.59
C GLU A 106 14.81 -14.86 -3.59
N PHE A 107 14.15 -16.00 -3.50
CA PHE A 107 13.10 -16.23 -2.51
C PHE A 107 13.65 -17.01 -1.32
N ARG A 108 13.66 -16.33 -0.15
CA ARG A 108 14.11 -16.91 1.12
C ARG A 108 12.92 -17.27 2.00
N VAL A 109 12.89 -18.49 2.51
CA VAL A 109 11.88 -18.89 3.51
C VAL A 109 12.19 -18.21 4.82
N ASP A 110 11.34 -17.25 5.19
CA ASP A 110 11.45 -16.45 6.42
C ASP A 110 10.05 -16.09 6.92
N PRO A 111 9.39 -17.01 7.65
CA PRO A 111 8.04 -16.83 8.14
C PRO A 111 7.89 -15.66 9.13
N GLN A 112 8.97 -15.28 9.80
CA GLN A 112 8.93 -14.22 10.80
C GLN A 112 8.76 -12.85 10.14
N THR A 113 9.62 -12.50 9.18
CA THR A 113 9.50 -11.25 8.41
C THR A 113 8.11 -11.12 7.77
N VAL A 114 7.57 -12.22 7.23
CA VAL A 114 6.22 -12.24 6.64
C VAL A 114 5.14 -11.99 7.68
N ARG A 115 5.23 -12.58 8.86
CA ARG A 115 4.26 -12.35 9.96
C ARG A 115 4.28 -10.91 10.45
N GLU A 116 5.46 -10.33 10.60
CA GLU A 116 5.62 -8.93 11.02
C GLU A 116 4.99 -7.97 10.00
N GLU A 117 5.22 -8.19 8.71
CA GLU A 117 4.61 -7.36 7.65
C GLU A 117 3.09 -7.53 7.62
N ARG A 118 2.55 -8.74 7.77
CA ARG A 118 1.10 -8.98 7.89
C ARG A 118 0.49 -8.23 9.08
N ALA A 119 1.14 -8.27 10.23
CA ALA A 119 0.69 -7.54 11.42
C ALA A 119 0.73 -6.02 11.19
N ARG A 120 1.76 -5.52 10.49
CA ARG A 120 1.86 -4.11 10.09
C ARG A 120 0.73 -3.69 9.14
N LEU A 121 0.45 -4.50 8.13
CA LEU A 121 -0.64 -4.27 7.18
C LEU A 121 -2.01 -4.30 7.86
N GLY A 122 -2.24 -5.23 8.78
CA GLY A 122 -3.47 -5.32 9.56
C GLY A 122 -3.70 -4.08 10.43
N ARG A 123 -2.66 -3.60 11.12
CA ARG A 123 -2.75 -2.34 11.88
C ARG A 123 -3.06 -1.14 10.98
N ARG A 124 -2.38 -1.03 9.84
CA ARG A 124 -2.62 0.06 8.90
C ARG A 124 -4.05 0.05 8.37
N SER A 125 -4.56 -1.10 7.96
CA SER A 125 -5.95 -1.26 7.52
C SER A 125 -6.96 -0.93 8.62
N HIS A 126 -6.65 -1.23 9.88
CA HIS A 126 -7.48 -0.86 11.01
C HIS A 126 -7.54 0.66 11.23
N TYR A 127 -6.39 1.34 11.22
CA TYR A 127 -6.33 2.80 11.33
C TYR A 127 -7.00 3.51 10.16
N GLU A 128 -6.80 3.02 8.94
CA GLU A 128 -7.47 3.57 7.75
C GLU A 128 -8.99 3.44 7.86
N ARG A 129 -9.50 2.33 8.39
CA ARG A 129 -10.92 2.11 8.63
C ARG A 129 -11.49 3.06 9.68
N LEU A 130 -10.82 3.20 10.82
CA LEU A 130 -11.24 4.15 11.87
C LEU A 130 -11.26 5.58 11.36
N ALA A 131 -10.27 6.00 10.58
CA ALA A 131 -10.22 7.33 9.98
C ALA A 131 -11.38 7.55 8.98
N GLN A 132 -11.75 6.53 8.21
CA GLN A 132 -12.88 6.59 7.29
C GLN A 132 -14.22 6.66 8.03
N GLU A 133 -14.38 5.94 9.13
CA GLU A 133 -15.56 5.98 9.99
C GLU A 133 -15.73 7.36 10.64
N ASP A 134 -14.66 7.92 11.19
CA ASP A 134 -14.66 9.27 11.79
C ASP A 134 -15.00 10.35 10.75
N ASP A 135 -14.46 10.25 9.55
CA ASP A 135 -14.75 11.18 8.46
C ASP A 135 -16.19 11.03 7.94
N ALA A 136 -16.74 9.82 7.90
CA ALA A 136 -18.14 9.59 7.55
C ALA A 136 -19.09 10.20 8.61
N LEU A 137 -18.81 10.01 9.90
CA LEU A 137 -19.60 10.60 10.98
C LEU A 137 -19.59 12.13 10.93
N ARG A 138 -18.44 12.74 10.73
CA ARG A 138 -18.36 14.22 10.56
C ARG A 138 -19.22 14.74 9.40
N ARG A 139 -19.26 14.03 8.27
CA ARG A 139 -20.11 14.44 7.14
C ARG A 139 -21.59 14.26 7.43
N ALA A 140 -21.93 13.33 8.30
CA ALA A 140 -23.30 13.06 8.70
C ALA A 140 -23.80 13.96 9.85
N GLU A 141 -22.99 14.89 10.39
CA GLU A 141 -23.39 15.80 11.48
C GLU A 141 -24.68 16.56 11.16
N GLU A 142 -24.89 16.97 9.90
CA GLU A 142 -26.12 17.64 9.47
C GLU A 142 -27.38 16.76 9.57
N LEU A 143 -27.22 15.45 9.70
CA LEU A 143 -28.30 14.48 9.82
C LEU A 143 -28.54 14.03 11.27
N ASP A 144 -27.81 14.55 12.23
CA ASP A 144 -27.86 14.11 13.63
C ASP A 144 -29.26 14.37 14.23
N ASP A 145 -29.86 15.53 13.95
CA ASP A 145 -31.22 15.86 14.36
C ASP A 145 -32.25 14.89 13.78
N ALA A 146 -32.14 14.53 12.51
CA ALA A 146 -33.04 13.56 11.88
C ALA A 146 -32.79 12.13 12.41
N ALA A 147 -31.54 11.78 12.71
CA ALA A 147 -31.16 10.49 13.27
C ALA A 147 -31.59 10.34 14.74
N SER A 148 -31.86 11.43 15.44
CA SER A 148 -32.33 11.40 16.84
C SER A 148 -33.69 10.67 17.00
N ALA A 149 -34.49 10.56 15.94
CA ALA A 149 -35.71 9.76 15.89
C ALA A 149 -35.45 8.24 16.01
N ILE A 150 -34.22 7.79 15.78
CA ILE A 150 -33.81 6.38 15.92
C ILE A 150 -33.41 6.15 17.37
N HIS A 151 -34.24 5.47 18.13
CA HIS A 151 -34.06 5.24 19.57
C HIS A 151 -32.93 4.25 19.88
N ASP A 152 -32.68 3.29 18.97
CA ASP A 152 -31.55 2.34 19.10
C ASP A 152 -30.24 3.03 18.73
N GLU A 153 -29.35 3.17 19.70
CA GLU A 153 -28.06 3.86 19.56
C GLU A 153 -27.15 3.18 18.53
N THR A 154 -27.15 1.84 18.49
CA THR A 154 -26.36 1.07 17.54
C THR A 154 -26.87 1.27 16.11
N LEU A 155 -28.19 1.26 15.94
CA LEU A 155 -28.83 1.49 14.64
C LEU A 155 -28.61 2.92 14.17
N ARG A 156 -28.74 3.90 15.05
CA ARG A 156 -28.47 5.32 14.78
C ARG A 156 -27.03 5.52 14.32
N HIS A 157 -26.06 4.98 15.02
CA HIS A 157 -24.64 5.04 14.66
C HIS A 157 -24.37 4.44 13.27
N ARG A 158 -24.94 3.25 12.99
CA ARG A 158 -24.82 2.61 11.66
C ARG A 158 -25.48 3.41 10.56
N PHE A 159 -26.62 4.05 10.83
CA PHE A 159 -27.28 4.93 9.89
C PHE A 159 -26.41 6.14 9.53
N LEU A 160 -25.83 6.82 10.52
CA LEU A 160 -24.94 7.97 10.31
C LEU A 160 -23.69 7.58 9.52
N LEU A 161 -23.06 6.45 9.83
CA LEU A 161 -21.92 5.92 9.06
C LEU A 161 -22.29 5.65 7.60
N ALA A 162 -23.42 5.03 7.36
CA ALA A 162 -23.90 4.73 6.01
C ALA A 162 -24.21 6.01 5.23
N ALA A 163 -24.93 6.94 5.84
CA ALA A 163 -25.29 8.23 5.25
C ALA A 163 -24.04 9.05 4.88
N GLY A 164 -23.09 9.23 5.82
CA GLY A 164 -21.86 9.96 5.58
C GLY A 164 -20.96 9.32 4.51
N SER A 165 -20.99 7.98 4.40
CA SER A 165 -20.29 7.27 3.33
C SER A 165 -20.95 7.48 1.96
N CYS A 166 -22.30 7.60 1.90
CA CYS A 166 -23.04 7.87 0.67
C CYS A 166 -22.86 9.32 0.20
N MET A 167 -22.83 10.30 1.10
CA MET A 167 -22.64 11.72 0.76
C MET A 167 -21.33 11.97 -0.01
N ASN A 168 -20.35 11.11 0.13
CA ASN A 168 -19.11 11.17 -0.66
C ASN A 168 -19.28 10.78 -2.13
N ARG A 169 -20.31 10.00 -2.49
CA ARG A 169 -20.56 9.55 -3.88
C ARG A 169 -21.31 10.58 -4.72
N THR A 170 -22.05 11.47 -4.09
CA THR A 170 -22.96 12.38 -4.80
C THR A 170 -22.30 13.69 -5.25
N LYS A 171 -21.06 13.97 -4.78
CA LYS A 171 -20.29 15.17 -5.16
C LYS A 171 -19.20 14.90 -6.23
N GLN A 172 -19.39 13.85 -7.05
CA GLN A 172 -18.44 13.51 -8.14
C GLN A 172 -19.12 13.61 -9.52
#